data_8183de2e3d5659f59c8ac0f612a6d400
#
_entry.id   8183de2e3d5659f59c8ac0f612a6d400
#
_cell.length_a   1.000
_cell.length_b   1.000
_cell.length_c   1.000
_cell.angle_alpha   90.00
_cell.angle_beta   90.00
_cell.angle_gamma   90.00
#
_symmetry.space_group_name_H-M   'P 1'
#
loop_
_entity.id
_entity.type
_entity.pdbx_description
1 polymer ?
#
loop_
_entity_poly.entity_id
_entity_poly.type
_entity_poly.pdbx_seq_one_letter_code
_entity_poly.pdbx_strand_id
1 'polypeptide(L)'
;MPNQSWQHGCRGSLTSPTSRTAFIDDFFLSAANAGLRQVVILAAGLDARSWRLPWPHGTRVYELDQPKVLDFKTSTLRERGTQPTAHRIDVPIDLRQDWPTALRQAGFDPAAPTAWSAEGLLRYLPSRAQDLLFERIHGNSPVGSRIVFNAPSNDALDPERLARERELIDRMRAMAARHVSVPIPNIDELWYAEERTDVAEWLADHGWEASTATVAEVAARYGRGPANAGGDVGVQGVLISAQRVR
;
A
#
# COMPACT_ATOMS: atom_id res chain seq x y z
N MET A 1 -13.06 30.05 -17.14
CA MET A 1 -11.69 30.22 -16.61
C MET A 1 -11.60 29.51 -15.27
N PRO A 2 -10.93 28.36 -15.12
CA PRO A 2 -10.79 27.71 -13.82
C PRO A 2 -9.62 28.36 -13.04
N ASN A 3 -9.86 28.60 -11.80
CA ASN A 3 -9.06 29.34 -10.84
C ASN A 3 -7.77 28.58 -10.47
N GLN A 4 -6.62 29.20 -10.77
CA GLN A 4 -5.26 28.67 -10.55
C GLN A 4 -4.75 28.86 -9.10
N SER A 5 -5.59 28.87 -8.07
CA SER A 5 -5.17 29.26 -6.71
C SER A 5 -4.75 28.12 -5.78
N TRP A 6 -4.64 26.86 -6.25
CA TRP A 6 -4.27 25.70 -5.39
C TRP A 6 -2.80 25.29 -5.44
N GLN A 7 -1.94 26.01 -6.17
CA GLN A 7 -0.54 25.60 -6.36
C GLN A 7 0.46 26.14 -5.33
N HIS A 8 0.07 26.92 -4.32
CA HIS A 8 1.02 27.63 -3.46
C HIS A 8 0.85 27.44 -1.95
N GLY A 9 0.32 26.31 -1.47
CA GLY A 9 -0.02 26.15 -0.06
C GLY A 9 0.63 25.02 0.75
N CYS A 10 1.41 24.10 0.17
CA CYS A 10 2.00 22.96 0.93
C CYS A 10 3.45 22.67 0.52
N ARG A 11 4.34 23.65 0.72
CA ARG A 11 5.80 23.41 0.72
C ARG A 11 6.29 23.12 2.13
N GLY A 12 5.77 22.07 2.77
CA GLY A 12 6.24 21.55 4.04
C GLY A 12 6.44 20.04 3.91
N SER A 13 7.67 19.64 3.79
CA SER A 13 8.30 18.33 4.13
C SER A 13 7.37 17.10 4.34
N LEU A 14 6.63 16.68 3.30
CA LEU A 14 5.97 15.39 3.23
C LEU A 14 6.60 14.55 2.10
N THR A 15 7.91 14.30 2.18
CA THR A 15 8.65 13.71 1.05
C THR A 15 8.39 12.22 0.88
N SER A 16 8.26 11.47 1.95
CA SER A 16 8.19 10.02 1.89
C SER A 16 6.82 9.44 1.49
N PRO A 17 5.67 9.82 2.08
CA PRO A 17 4.38 9.28 1.66
C PRO A 17 4.05 9.56 0.19
N THR A 18 4.42 10.73 -0.29
CA THR A 18 4.16 11.14 -1.69
C THR A 18 5.04 10.41 -2.70
N SER A 19 6.29 10.09 -2.37
CA SER A 19 7.18 9.31 -3.26
C SER A 19 6.71 7.86 -3.36
N ARG A 20 6.32 7.23 -2.25
CA ARG A 20 5.70 5.91 -2.22
C ARG A 20 4.42 5.87 -3.05
N THR A 21 3.56 6.86 -2.89
CA THR A 21 2.33 6.97 -3.68
C THR A 21 2.63 7.03 -5.17
N ALA A 22 3.57 7.87 -5.59
CA ALA A 22 3.97 7.98 -7.00
C ALA A 22 4.53 6.66 -7.55
N PHE A 23 5.37 5.97 -6.78
CA PHE A 23 5.92 4.67 -7.17
C PHE A 23 4.83 3.62 -7.41
N ILE A 24 3.84 3.54 -6.52
CA ILE A 24 2.74 2.58 -6.66
C ILE A 24 1.79 3.01 -7.79
N ASP A 25 1.60 4.31 -8.02
CA ASP A 25 0.83 4.81 -9.15
C ASP A 25 1.47 4.39 -10.48
N ASP A 26 2.77 4.60 -10.62
CA ASP A 26 3.53 4.21 -11.82
C ASP A 26 3.50 2.69 -12.03
N PHE A 27 3.57 1.91 -10.95
CA PHE A 27 3.40 0.45 -11.02
C PHE A 27 2.05 0.08 -11.63
N PHE A 28 0.95 0.63 -11.14
CA PHE A 28 -0.37 0.31 -11.66
C PHE A 28 -0.57 0.79 -13.10
N LEU A 29 -0.10 1.99 -13.42
CA LEU A 29 -0.17 2.51 -14.80
C LEU A 29 0.66 1.65 -15.75
N SER A 30 1.85 1.22 -15.34
CA SER A 30 2.68 0.28 -16.10
C SER A 30 1.99 -1.07 -16.31
N ALA A 31 1.37 -1.63 -15.27
CA ALA A 31 0.62 -2.87 -15.37
C ALA A 31 -0.58 -2.73 -16.32
N ALA A 32 -1.33 -1.64 -16.21
CA ALA A 32 -2.47 -1.34 -17.07
C ALA A 32 -2.06 -1.15 -18.54
N ASN A 33 -0.92 -0.48 -18.79
CA ASN A 33 -0.34 -0.31 -20.15
C ASN A 33 0.16 -1.65 -20.73
N ALA A 34 0.61 -2.57 -19.87
CA ALA A 34 0.97 -3.93 -20.27
C ALA A 34 -0.26 -4.84 -20.50
N GLY A 35 -1.47 -4.31 -20.40
CA GLY A 35 -2.70 -5.03 -20.73
C GLY A 35 -3.42 -5.66 -19.52
N LEU A 36 -2.91 -5.54 -18.29
CA LEU A 36 -3.61 -6.02 -17.11
C LEU A 36 -4.89 -5.19 -16.89
N ARG A 37 -6.00 -5.90 -16.67
CA ARG A 37 -7.32 -5.27 -16.44
C ARG A 37 -7.95 -5.68 -15.12
N GLN A 38 -7.25 -6.48 -14.34
CA GLN A 38 -7.65 -6.92 -13.03
C GLN A 38 -6.65 -6.41 -12.00
N VAL A 39 -7.15 -5.67 -11.03
CA VAL A 39 -6.36 -5.01 -9.99
C VAL A 39 -6.95 -5.36 -8.64
N VAL A 40 -6.09 -5.64 -7.65
CA VAL A 40 -6.51 -5.89 -6.27
C VAL A 40 -5.68 -5.03 -5.32
N ILE A 41 -6.35 -4.25 -4.50
CA ILE A 41 -5.77 -3.42 -3.45
C ILE A 41 -6.13 -4.05 -2.10
N LEU A 42 -5.15 -4.67 -1.47
CA LEU A 42 -5.30 -5.32 -0.16
C LEU A 42 -5.14 -4.28 0.96
N ALA A 43 -6.00 -4.33 1.97
CA ALA A 43 -6.09 -3.31 3.02
C ALA A 43 -6.19 -1.91 2.42
N ALA A 44 -7.19 -1.72 1.55
CA ALA A 44 -7.31 -0.53 0.69
C ALA A 44 -7.45 0.79 1.47
N GLY A 45 -7.86 0.76 2.73
CA GLY A 45 -7.92 1.95 3.57
C GLY A 45 -8.53 3.15 2.87
N LEU A 46 -7.81 4.26 2.87
CA LEU A 46 -8.17 5.49 2.16
C LEU A 46 -7.51 5.60 0.77
N ASP A 47 -7.02 4.49 0.21
CA ASP A 47 -6.52 4.49 -1.17
C ASP A 47 -7.60 5.00 -2.13
N ALA A 48 -7.26 6.02 -2.91
CA ALA A 48 -8.15 6.65 -3.87
C ALA A 48 -7.75 6.38 -5.34
N ARG A 49 -6.90 5.37 -5.61
CA ARG A 49 -6.41 5.09 -6.97
C ARG A 49 -7.50 4.69 -7.92
N SER A 50 -8.51 3.95 -7.47
CA SER A 50 -9.68 3.62 -8.27
C SER A 50 -10.55 4.85 -8.65
N TRP A 51 -10.31 6.00 -7.99
CA TRP A 51 -11.04 7.25 -8.20
C TRP A 51 -10.23 8.29 -8.97
N ARG A 52 -8.89 8.19 -9.01
CA ARG A 52 -8.03 9.25 -9.54
C ARG A 52 -7.09 8.85 -10.66
N LEU A 53 -6.70 7.58 -10.76
CA LEU A 53 -5.82 7.15 -11.85
C LEU A 53 -6.61 7.02 -13.16
N PRO A 54 -5.98 7.31 -14.31
CA PRO A 54 -6.60 7.18 -15.62
C PRO A 54 -6.62 5.71 -16.07
N TRP A 55 -7.49 4.92 -15.47
CA TRP A 55 -7.60 3.50 -15.79
C TRP A 55 -8.11 3.27 -17.21
N PRO A 56 -7.51 2.37 -17.99
CA PRO A 56 -8.05 1.94 -19.28
C PRO A 56 -9.45 1.36 -19.14
N HIS A 57 -10.25 1.50 -20.18
CA HIS A 57 -11.60 0.92 -20.22
C HIS A 57 -11.57 -0.58 -19.89
N GLY A 58 -12.55 -1.05 -19.14
CA GLY A 58 -12.67 -2.45 -18.72
C GLY A 58 -11.80 -2.83 -17.51
N THR A 59 -11.03 -1.90 -16.92
CA THR A 59 -10.26 -2.19 -15.70
C THR A 59 -11.21 -2.37 -14.52
N ARG A 60 -11.06 -3.52 -13.84
CA ARG A 60 -11.72 -3.84 -12.57
C ARG A 60 -10.74 -3.64 -11.43
N VAL A 61 -11.13 -2.86 -10.43
CA VAL A 61 -10.33 -2.62 -9.21
C VAL A 61 -11.11 -3.15 -8.02
N TYR A 62 -10.61 -4.22 -7.43
CA TYR A 62 -11.13 -4.82 -6.21
C TYR A 62 -10.43 -4.19 -5.01
N GLU A 63 -11.18 -3.58 -4.12
CA GLU A 63 -10.69 -3.00 -2.87
C GLU A 63 -11.12 -3.85 -1.70
N LEU A 64 -10.15 -4.49 -1.02
CA LEU A 64 -10.38 -5.31 0.15
C LEU A 64 -10.07 -4.53 1.40
N ASP A 65 -11.03 -4.41 2.30
CA ASP A 65 -10.85 -3.86 3.64
C ASP A 65 -12.03 -4.19 4.54
N GLN A 66 -11.95 -3.83 5.81
CA GLN A 66 -13.07 -3.96 6.72
C GLN A 66 -14.29 -3.14 6.22
N PRO A 67 -15.52 -3.64 6.40
CA PRO A 67 -16.74 -2.99 5.89
C PRO A 67 -16.84 -1.51 6.26
N LYS A 68 -16.58 -1.17 7.53
CA LYS A 68 -16.64 0.22 8.02
C LYS A 68 -15.66 1.17 7.32
N VAL A 69 -14.50 0.67 6.90
CA VAL A 69 -13.48 1.48 6.21
C VAL A 69 -13.91 1.77 4.78
N LEU A 70 -14.39 0.75 4.06
CA LEU A 70 -14.92 0.90 2.70
C LEU A 70 -16.16 1.81 2.65
N ASP A 71 -17.08 1.65 3.59
CA ASP A 71 -18.27 2.50 3.71
C ASP A 71 -17.90 3.96 3.97
N PHE A 72 -16.99 4.22 4.91
CA PHE A 72 -16.51 5.57 5.22
C PHE A 72 -15.85 6.22 3.99
N LYS A 73 -14.94 5.51 3.30
CA LYS A 73 -14.30 6.02 2.10
C LYS A 73 -15.31 6.34 1.01
N THR A 74 -16.21 5.39 0.75
CA THR A 74 -17.20 5.51 -0.33
C THR A 74 -18.16 6.65 -0.08
N SER A 75 -18.71 6.79 1.12
CA SER A 75 -19.63 7.87 1.47
C SER A 75 -18.94 9.23 1.36
N THR A 76 -17.74 9.36 1.95
CA THR A 76 -16.96 10.62 1.91
C THR A 76 -16.64 11.09 0.49
N LEU A 77 -16.27 10.17 -0.41
CA LEU A 77 -15.95 10.54 -1.79
C LEU A 77 -17.21 10.87 -2.61
N ARG A 78 -18.29 10.15 -2.39
CA ARG A 78 -19.60 10.43 -3.03
C ARG A 78 -20.17 11.77 -2.60
N GLU A 79 -20.12 12.10 -1.32
CA GLU A 79 -20.55 13.40 -0.80
C GLU A 79 -19.79 14.58 -1.43
N ARG A 80 -18.56 14.34 -1.87
CA ARG A 80 -17.75 15.32 -2.63
C ARG A 80 -18.00 15.29 -4.14
N GLY A 81 -18.97 14.52 -4.61
CA GLY A 81 -19.36 14.45 -6.02
C GLY A 81 -18.35 13.72 -6.91
N THR A 82 -17.39 12.98 -6.33
CA THR A 82 -16.44 12.21 -7.12
C THR A 82 -17.02 10.87 -7.56
N GLN A 83 -16.59 10.41 -8.75
CA GLN A 83 -16.96 9.10 -9.29
C GLN A 83 -15.67 8.29 -9.53
N PRO A 84 -15.70 6.96 -9.35
CA PRO A 84 -14.55 6.11 -9.72
C PRO A 84 -14.22 6.23 -11.20
N THR A 85 -12.94 6.21 -11.53
CA THR A 85 -12.43 6.18 -12.90
C THR A 85 -12.26 4.75 -13.44
N ALA A 86 -12.35 3.75 -12.55
CA ALA A 86 -12.38 2.33 -12.88
C ALA A 86 -13.71 1.68 -12.50
N HIS A 87 -13.95 0.45 -12.95
CA HIS A 87 -15.01 -0.39 -12.37
C HIS A 87 -14.55 -0.89 -11.00
N ARG A 88 -14.86 -0.09 -9.97
CA ARG A 88 -14.51 -0.37 -8.58
C ARG A 88 -15.47 -1.37 -7.97
N ILE A 89 -14.92 -2.35 -7.25
CA ILE A 89 -15.64 -3.43 -6.59
C ILE A 89 -15.15 -3.50 -5.14
N ASP A 90 -16.06 -3.22 -4.21
CA ASP A 90 -15.79 -3.38 -2.79
C ASP A 90 -15.90 -4.85 -2.38
N VAL A 91 -14.88 -5.32 -1.66
CA VAL A 91 -14.84 -6.65 -1.05
C VAL A 91 -14.70 -6.47 0.46
N PRO A 92 -15.82 -6.28 1.18
CA PRO A 92 -15.82 -6.00 2.60
C PRO A 92 -15.46 -7.26 3.39
N ILE A 93 -14.18 -7.39 3.75
CA ILE A 93 -13.64 -8.54 4.47
C ILE A 93 -12.44 -8.16 5.32
N ASP A 94 -12.25 -8.87 6.43
CA ASP A 94 -11.02 -8.86 7.19
C ASP A 94 -10.01 -9.82 6.53
N LEU A 95 -8.79 -9.35 6.25
CA LEU A 95 -7.75 -10.15 5.57
C LEU A 95 -7.28 -11.36 6.38
N ARG A 96 -7.65 -11.47 7.66
CA ARG A 96 -7.44 -12.66 8.48
C ARG A 96 -8.39 -13.81 8.10
N GLN A 97 -9.50 -13.50 7.46
CA GLN A 97 -10.51 -14.47 7.01
C GLN A 97 -10.17 -15.07 5.63
N ASP A 98 -11.11 -15.79 5.03
CA ASP A 98 -10.96 -16.36 3.69
C ASP A 98 -11.30 -15.32 2.60
N TRP A 99 -10.44 -14.31 2.49
CA TRP A 99 -10.59 -13.27 1.47
C TRP A 99 -10.44 -13.78 0.03
N PRO A 100 -9.65 -14.86 -0.30
CA PRO A 100 -9.63 -15.37 -1.66
C PRO A 100 -10.99 -15.87 -2.14
N THR A 101 -11.76 -16.51 -1.27
CA THR A 101 -13.12 -16.92 -1.61
C THR A 101 -14.06 -15.74 -1.79
N ALA A 102 -14.02 -14.75 -0.88
CA ALA A 102 -14.82 -13.52 -1.02
C ALA A 102 -14.47 -12.75 -2.30
N LEU A 103 -13.19 -12.68 -2.65
CA LEU A 103 -12.71 -12.03 -3.86
C LEU A 103 -13.28 -12.71 -5.12
N ARG A 104 -13.24 -14.06 -5.18
CA ARG A 104 -13.84 -14.82 -6.29
C ARG A 104 -15.36 -14.62 -6.37
N GLN A 105 -16.05 -14.61 -5.23
CA GLN A 105 -17.49 -14.31 -5.19
C GLN A 105 -17.84 -12.91 -5.72
N ALA A 106 -16.91 -11.96 -5.57
CA ALA A 106 -17.03 -10.62 -6.14
C ALA A 106 -16.73 -10.54 -7.66
N GLY A 107 -16.43 -11.69 -8.30
CA GLY A 107 -16.19 -11.78 -9.74
C GLY A 107 -14.73 -11.68 -10.15
N PHE A 108 -13.80 -11.90 -9.23
CA PHE A 108 -12.38 -12.03 -9.54
C PHE A 108 -12.12 -13.34 -10.30
N ASP A 109 -11.35 -13.24 -11.36
CA ASP A 109 -10.91 -14.39 -12.17
C ASP A 109 -9.47 -14.80 -11.78
N PRO A 110 -9.27 -15.94 -11.10
CA PRO A 110 -7.94 -16.40 -10.73
C PRO A 110 -7.07 -16.84 -11.91
N ALA A 111 -7.64 -16.99 -13.12
CA ALA A 111 -6.90 -17.31 -14.34
C ALA A 111 -6.42 -16.05 -15.09
N ALA A 112 -6.91 -14.88 -14.75
CA ALA A 112 -6.49 -13.62 -15.36
C ALA A 112 -5.28 -12.99 -14.64
N PRO A 113 -4.22 -12.57 -15.36
CA PRO A 113 -3.10 -11.84 -14.78
C PRO A 113 -3.57 -10.60 -14.02
N THR A 114 -3.09 -10.45 -12.80
CA THR A 114 -3.58 -9.47 -11.82
C THR A 114 -2.45 -8.56 -11.33
N ALA A 115 -2.76 -7.28 -11.17
CA ALA A 115 -1.89 -6.32 -10.49
C ALA A 115 -2.34 -6.17 -9.02
N TRP A 116 -1.48 -6.60 -8.09
CA TRP A 116 -1.73 -6.57 -6.65
C TRP A 116 -1.02 -5.42 -5.97
N SER A 117 -1.61 -4.86 -4.91
CA SER A 117 -0.88 -4.04 -3.96
C SER A 117 -1.18 -4.40 -2.51
N ALA A 118 -0.14 -4.30 -1.65
CA ALA A 118 -0.23 -4.42 -0.20
C ALA A 118 0.56 -3.25 0.43
N GLU A 119 -0.05 -2.06 0.44
CA GLU A 119 0.58 -0.84 0.93
C GLU A 119 0.31 -0.61 2.41
N GLY A 120 1.38 -0.41 3.22
CA GLY A 120 1.25 -0.09 4.63
C GLY A 120 0.67 -1.21 5.48
N LEU A 121 0.78 -2.48 5.06
CA LEU A 121 0.11 -3.61 5.68
C LEU A 121 1.05 -4.48 6.51
N LEU A 122 2.24 -4.81 6.02
CA LEU A 122 3.03 -5.92 6.57
C LEU A 122 3.46 -5.72 8.03
N ARG A 123 3.68 -4.50 8.49
CA ARG A 123 4.00 -4.21 9.89
C ARG A 123 2.86 -4.57 10.86
N TYR A 124 1.63 -4.61 10.38
CA TYR A 124 0.43 -4.92 11.16
C TYR A 124 0.06 -6.40 11.12
N LEU A 125 0.88 -7.22 10.48
CA LEU A 125 0.68 -8.67 10.38
C LEU A 125 1.74 -9.41 11.20
N PRO A 126 1.36 -10.43 11.99
CA PRO A 126 2.31 -11.42 12.48
C PRO A 126 3.02 -12.10 11.30
N SER A 127 4.25 -12.59 11.51
CA SER A 127 5.07 -13.27 10.49
C SER A 127 4.29 -14.34 9.74
N ARG A 128 3.63 -15.24 10.46
CA ARG A 128 2.80 -16.30 9.84
C ARG A 128 1.63 -15.76 9.01
N ALA A 129 1.04 -14.62 9.39
CA ALA A 129 -0.04 -14.02 8.62
C ALA A 129 0.49 -13.36 7.35
N GLN A 130 1.71 -12.82 7.39
CA GLN A 130 2.42 -12.35 6.20
C GLN A 130 2.67 -13.49 5.23
N ASP A 131 3.20 -14.63 5.70
CA ASP A 131 3.47 -15.78 4.84
C ASP A 131 2.19 -16.27 4.16
N LEU A 132 1.13 -16.46 4.93
CA LEU A 132 -0.18 -16.87 4.39
C LEU A 132 -0.74 -15.85 3.39
N LEU A 133 -0.51 -14.55 3.59
CA LEU A 133 -0.93 -13.52 2.65
C LEU A 133 -0.26 -13.72 1.28
N PHE A 134 1.07 -13.93 1.26
CA PHE A 134 1.81 -14.11 0.02
C PHE A 134 1.55 -15.46 -0.64
N GLU A 135 1.36 -16.53 0.11
CA GLU A 135 0.87 -17.84 -0.41
C GLU A 135 -0.46 -17.68 -1.14
N ARG A 136 -1.41 -16.96 -0.53
CA ARG A 136 -2.73 -16.72 -1.12
C ARG A 136 -2.66 -15.83 -2.36
N ILE A 137 -1.82 -14.79 -2.37
CA ILE A 137 -1.59 -13.95 -3.55
C ILE A 137 -0.98 -14.81 -4.66
N HIS A 138 0.06 -15.58 -4.36
CA HIS A 138 0.71 -16.47 -5.32
C HIS A 138 -0.28 -17.48 -5.92
N GLY A 139 -1.10 -18.13 -5.10
CA GLY A 139 -2.10 -19.10 -5.53
C GLY A 139 -3.24 -18.53 -6.40
N ASN A 140 -3.41 -17.18 -6.40
CA ASN A 140 -4.39 -16.48 -7.22
C ASN A 140 -3.73 -15.59 -8.32
N SER A 141 -2.49 -15.89 -8.69
CA SER A 141 -1.70 -15.08 -9.63
C SER A 141 -1.13 -15.95 -10.74
N PRO A 142 -1.73 -16.06 -11.91
CA PRO A 142 -1.10 -16.74 -13.04
C PRO A 142 0.13 -15.96 -13.53
N VAL A 143 0.94 -16.59 -14.39
CA VAL A 143 2.09 -15.95 -15.05
C VAL A 143 1.65 -14.64 -15.72
N GLY A 144 2.47 -13.62 -15.58
CA GLY A 144 2.17 -12.25 -16.02
C GLY A 144 1.54 -11.38 -14.94
N SER A 145 1.11 -11.94 -13.80
CA SER A 145 0.66 -11.16 -12.65
C SER A 145 1.80 -10.32 -12.06
N ARG A 146 1.47 -9.19 -11.46
CA ARG A 146 2.41 -8.26 -10.83
C ARG A 146 1.98 -7.93 -9.41
N ILE A 147 2.95 -7.62 -8.55
CA ILE A 147 2.67 -7.18 -7.18
C ILE A 147 3.56 -6.00 -6.80
N VAL A 148 3.04 -5.09 -5.99
CA VAL A 148 3.80 -4.02 -5.33
C VAL A 148 3.42 -3.96 -3.85
N PHE A 149 4.43 -3.81 -2.99
CA PHE A 149 4.22 -3.66 -1.56
C PHE A 149 5.39 -2.92 -0.93
N ASN A 150 5.21 -2.44 0.29
CA ASN A 150 6.31 -1.98 1.12
C ASN A 150 6.55 -2.96 2.28
N ALA A 151 7.80 -3.23 2.55
CA ALA A 151 8.24 -4.08 3.65
C ALA A 151 9.14 -3.31 4.62
N PRO A 152 9.22 -3.72 5.89
CA PRO A 152 10.29 -3.29 6.76
C PRO A 152 11.65 -3.61 6.11
N SER A 153 12.66 -2.78 6.33
CA SER A 153 14.05 -3.10 5.91
C SER A 153 14.66 -4.14 6.83
N ASN A 154 15.77 -4.78 6.39
CA ASN A 154 16.44 -5.84 7.15
C ASN A 154 16.94 -5.39 8.52
N ASP A 155 17.16 -4.10 8.72
CA ASP A 155 17.53 -3.48 9.99
C ASP A 155 16.32 -3.02 10.85
N ALA A 156 15.12 -3.43 10.47
CA ALA A 156 13.88 -3.02 11.18
C ALA A 156 13.81 -3.53 12.64
N LEU A 157 14.57 -4.56 12.97
CA LEU A 157 14.67 -5.12 14.32
C LEU A 157 15.86 -4.56 15.12
N ASP A 158 16.64 -3.64 14.56
CA ASP A 158 17.74 -2.98 15.27
C ASP A 158 17.20 -2.24 16.50
N PRO A 159 17.71 -2.55 17.73
CA PRO A 159 17.16 -1.97 18.97
C PRO A 159 17.26 -0.45 19.05
N GLU A 160 18.35 0.14 18.55
CA GLU A 160 18.53 1.59 18.57
C GLU A 160 17.55 2.28 17.61
N ARG A 161 17.30 1.64 16.48
CA ARG A 161 16.34 2.11 15.51
C ARG A 161 14.91 2.04 16.07
N LEU A 162 14.52 0.93 16.64
CA LEU A 162 13.21 0.77 17.28
C LEU A 162 13.00 1.81 18.39
N ALA A 163 14.04 2.09 19.18
CA ALA A 163 13.98 3.12 20.22
C ALA A 163 13.76 4.52 19.62
N ARG A 164 14.47 4.86 18.55
CA ARG A 164 14.31 6.15 17.85
C ARG A 164 12.92 6.29 17.20
N GLU A 165 12.42 5.22 16.58
CA GLU A 165 11.07 5.22 16.02
C GLU A 165 9.99 5.44 17.11
N ARG A 166 10.10 4.75 18.25
CA ARG A 166 9.20 4.93 19.40
C ARG A 166 9.19 6.37 19.91
N GLU A 167 10.37 6.92 20.18
CA GLU A 167 10.49 8.30 20.68
C GLU A 167 9.84 9.32 19.75
N LEU A 168 9.99 9.11 18.44
CA LEU A 168 9.45 10.03 17.44
C LEU A 168 7.92 9.88 17.33
N ILE A 169 7.40 8.65 17.39
CA ILE A 169 5.96 8.37 17.44
C ILE A 169 5.34 9.01 18.69
N ASP A 170 5.97 8.89 19.84
CA ASP A 170 5.48 9.50 21.08
C ASP A 170 5.43 11.03 20.99
N ARG A 171 6.45 11.65 20.38
CA ARG A 171 6.44 13.08 20.09
C ARG A 171 5.28 13.49 19.17
N MET A 172 5.03 12.71 18.11
CA MET A 172 3.91 12.97 17.20
C MET A 172 2.57 12.80 17.90
N ARG A 173 2.40 11.77 18.73
CA ARG A 173 1.19 11.57 19.54
C ARG A 173 0.97 12.75 20.48
N ALA A 174 2.00 13.20 21.16
CA ALA A 174 1.93 14.35 22.07
C ALA A 174 1.54 15.65 21.33
N MET A 175 2.04 15.86 20.11
CA MET A 175 1.64 16.98 19.28
C MET A 175 0.20 16.85 18.80
N ALA A 176 -0.19 15.68 18.31
CA ALA A 176 -1.53 15.45 17.80
C ALA A 176 -2.59 15.54 18.93
N ALA A 177 -2.30 15.05 20.13
CA ALA A 177 -3.20 15.15 21.28
C ALA A 177 -3.55 16.60 21.68
N ARG A 178 -2.75 17.59 21.26
CA ARG A 178 -3.04 19.01 21.46
C ARG A 178 -4.10 19.57 20.50
N HIS A 179 -4.33 18.87 19.37
CA HIS A 179 -5.17 19.36 18.28
C HIS A 179 -6.33 18.43 17.93
N VAL A 180 -6.31 17.19 18.43
CA VAL A 180 -7.31 16.16 18.12
C VAL A 180 -7.84 15.56 19.41
N SER A 181 -9.15 15.61 19.58
CA SER A 181 -9.84 15.08 20.77
C SER A 181 -10.05 13.55 20.73
N VAL A 182 -9.54 12.86 19.70
CA VAL A 182 -9.66 11.41 19.55
C VAL A 182 -8.40 10.74 20.07
N PRO A 183 -8.50 9.70 20.92
CA PRO A 183 -7.32 8.95 21.36
C PRO A 183 -6.61 8.32 20.16
N ILE A 184 -5.33 8.61 19.99
CA ILE A 184 -4.49 7.98 18.98
C ILE A 184 -4.00 6.65 19.58
N PRO A 185 -4.29 5.50 18.92
CA PRO A 185 -3.83 4.20 19.39
C PRO A 185 -2.32 4.16 19.62
N ASN A 186 -1.88 3.33 20.54
CA ASN A 186 -0.47 3.05 20.70
C ASN A 186 0.02 2.23 19.51
N ILE A 187 0.92 2.80 18.70
CA ILE A 187 1.40 2.14 17.47
C ILE A 187 2.23 0.90 17.83
N ASP A 188 2.93 0.89 18.97
CA ASP A 188 3.67 -0.28 19.47
C ASP A 188 2.75 -1.48 19.72
N GLU A 189 1.48 -1.26 20.04
CA GLU A 189 0.48 -2.31 20.21
C GLU A 189 -0.04 -2.85 18.88
N LEU A 190 0.19 -2.12 17.79
CA LEU A 190 -0.29 -2.46 16.46
C LEU A 190 0.79 -3.11 15.58
N TRP A 191 2.07 -2.91 15.90
CA TRP A 191 3.18 -3.40 15.10
C TRP A 191 3.77 -4.69 15.66
N TYR A 192 4.01 -5.63 14.77
CA TYR A 192 4.71 -6.86 15.09
C TYR A 192 6.20 -6.71 14.76
N ALA A 193 7.03 -6.43 15.79
CA ALA A 193 8.49 -6.39 15.69
C ALA A 193 9.05 -7.80 15.96
N GLU A 194 9.03 -8.64 14.96
CA GLU A 194 9.49 -10.03 15.02
C GLU A 194 10.24 -10.42 13.74
N GLU A 195 11.06 -11.46 13.82
CA GLU A 195 11.68 -12.05 12.62
C GLU A 195 10.60 -12.57 11.68
N ARG A 196 10.81 -12.35 10.38
CA ARG A 196 9.87 -12.71 9.33
C ARG A 196 10.57 -13.13 8.07
N THR A 197 9.90 -13.89 7.25
CA THR A 197 10.35 -14.28 5.92
C THR A 197 10.68 -13.05 5.09
N ASP A 198 11.84 -13.04 4.44
CA ASP A 198 12.14 -12.07 3.38
C ASP A 198 11.23 -12.35 2.19
N VAL A 199 10.29 -11.46 1.97
CA VAL A 199 9.27 -11.66 0.94
C VAL A 199 9.85 -11.54 -0.46
N ALA A 200 10.91 -10.74 -0.68
CA ALA A 200 11.53 -10.63 -1.99
C ALA A 200 12.24 -11.94 -2.37
N GLU A 201 12.94 -12.56 -1.43
CA GLU A 201 13.57 -13.86 -1.60
C GLU A 201 12.53 -14.96 -1.81
N TRP A 202 11.49 -14.98 -0.97
CA TRP A 202 10.39 -15.94 -1.11
C TRP A 202 9.72 -15.85 -2.50
N LEU A 203 9.46 -14.64 -2.98
CA LEU A 203 8.89 -14.42 -4.32
C LEU A 203 9.82 -14.96 -5.42
N ALA A 204 11.13 -14.72 -5.32
CA ALA A 204 12.12 -15.22 -6.29
C ALA A 204 12.09 -16.75 -6.35
N ASP A 205 12.03 -17.44 -5.22
CA ASP A 205 11.94 -18.89 -5.11
C ASP A 205 10.63 -19.44 -5.72
N HIS A 206 9.57 -18.63 -5.72
CA HIS A 206 8.26 -18.99 -6.26
C HIS A 206 8.00 -18.48 -7.68
N GLY A 207 9.05 -18.16 -8.43
CA GLY A 207 8.96 -17.83 -9.85
C GLY A 207 8.52 -16.40 -10.15
N TRP A 208 8.84 -15.47 -9.23
CA TRP A 208 8.66 -14.03 -9.46
C TRP A 208 10.02 -13.37 -9.67
N GLU A 209 10.07 -12.42 -10.58
CA GLU A 209 11.20 -11.49 -10.71
C GLU A 209 10.91 -10.25 -9.87
N ALA A 210 11.65 -10.11 -8.76
CA ALA A 210 11.48 -9.03 -7.80
C ALA A 210 12.52 -7.93 -8.01
N SER A 211 12.10 -6.68 -7.80
CA SER A 211 12.95 -5.50 -7.75
C SER A 211 12.68 -4.72 -6.48
N THR A 212 13.73 -4.42 -5.73
CA THR A 212 13.67 -3.70 -4.46
C THR A 212 14.27 -2.32 -4.62
N ALA A 213 13.64 -1.31 -4.05
CA ALA A 213 14.15 0.04 -3.97
C ALA A 213 13.93 0.62 -2.56
N THR A 214 14.94 1.30 -2.04
CA THR A 214 14.81 2.06 -0.79
C THR A 214 13.92 3.29 -1.00
N VAL A 215 13.35 3.79 0.08
CA VAL A 215 12.56 5.04 0.04
C VAL A 215 13.41 6.21 -0.49
N ALA A 216 14.70 6.25 -0.15
CA ALA A 216 15.62 7.29 -0.62
C ALA A 216 15.83 7.23 -2.15
N GLU A 217 16.04 6.05 -2.70
CA GLU A 217 16.17 5.84 -4.16
C GLU A 217 14.88 6.23 -4.89
N VAL A 218 13.74 5.85 -4.33
CA VAL A 218 12.44 6.22 -4.90
C VAL A 218 12.25 7.74 -4.84
N ALA A 219 12.56 8.38 -3.71
CA ALA A 219 12.48 9.85 -3.61
C ALA A 219 13.37 10.55 -4.64
N ALA A 220 14.59 10.04 -4.85
CA ALA A 220 15.51 10.58 -5.85
C ALA A 220 14.96 10.45 -7.29
N ARG A 221 14.31 9.32 -7.64
CA ARG A 221 13.67 9.11 -8.95
C ARG A 221 12.62 10.19 -9.27
N TYR A 222 11.92 10.69 -8.25
CA TYR A 222 10.90 11.73 -8.41
C TYR A 222 11.44 13.15 -8.16
N GLY A 223 12.77 13.34 -8.22
CA GLY A 223 13.40 14.65 -8.06
C GLY A 223 13.23 15.26 -6.67
N ARG A 224 13.01 14.43 -5.66
CA ARG A 224 12.87 14.85 -4.27
C ARG A 224 14.19 14.57 -3.56
N GLY A 225 14.74 15.61 -2.93
CA GLY A 225 15.98 15.51 -2.17
C GLY A 225 15.88 14.48 -1.03
N PRO A 226 17.02 14.05 -0.44
CA PRO A 226 17.00 13.15 0.68
C PRO A 226 16.06 13.70 1.75
N ALA A 227 15.16 12.85 2.23
CA ALA A 227 14.33 13.19 3.37
C ALA A 227 15.27 13.66 4.48
N ASN A 228 15.12 14.90 4.92
CA ASN A 228 15.88 15.41 6.05
C ASN A 228 15.68 14.42 7.19
N ALA A 229 16.78 13.90 7.73
CA ALA A 229 16.84 12.80 8.70
C ALA A 229 16.08 13.04 10.03
N GLY A 230 15.32 14.12 10.13
CA GLY A 230 14.55 14.52 11.31
C GLY A 230 13.03 14.38 11.21
N GLY A 231 12.46 13.94 10.09
CA GLY A 231 11.00 13.98 9.90
C GLY A 231 10.32 12.69 9.44
N ASP A 232 11.05 11.63 9.19
CA ASP A 232 10.50 10.41 8.54
C ASP A 232 10.32 9.27 9.54
N VAL A 233 9.35 9.44 10.41
CA VAL A 233 8.89 8.36 11.29
C VAL A 233 8.01 7.42 10.49
N GLY A 234 8.42 6.18 10.39
CA GLY A 234 7.56 5.10 9.88
C GLY A 234 7.74 4.75 8.42
N VAL A 235 8.71 5.33 7.70
CA VAL A 235 8.90 5.07 6.27
C VAL A 235 10.30 4.57 5.91
N GLN A 236 11.09 4.17 6.87
CA GLN A 236 12.32 3.43 6.60
C GLN A 236 11.95 1.97 6.31
N GLY A 237 11.76 1.68 5.06
CA GLY A 237 11.45 0.39 4.51
C GLY A 237 11.88 0.33 3.07
N VAL A 238 11.59 -0.76 2.45
CA VAL A 238 11.83 -0.98 1.03
C VAL A 238 10.50 -1.04 0.30
N LEU A 239 10.51 -0.57 -0.94
CA LEU A 239 9.43 -0.75 -1.90
C LEU A 239 9.84 -1.89 -2.82
N ILE A 240 9.00 -2.88 -2.92
CA ILE A 240 9.25 -4.09 -3.71
C ILE A 240 8.16 -4.18 -4.77
N SER A 241 8.58 -4.37 -6.01
CA SER A 241 7.70 -4.74 -7.11
C SER A 241 8.18 -6.05 -7.71
N ALA A 242 7.25 -6.93 -8.08
CA ALA A 242 7.60 -8.20 -8.69
C ALA A 242 6.61 -8.58 -9.80
N GLN A 243 7.09 -9.37 -10.77
CA GLN A 243 6.28 -9.96 -11.83
C GLN A 243 6.45 -11.46 -11.81
N ARG A 244 5.34 -12.20 -11.88
CA ARG A 244 5.37 -13.66 -12.00
C ARG A 244 5.75 -14.06 -13.41
N VAL A 245 6.82 -14.85 -13.56
CA VAL A 245 7.38 -15.27 -14.85
C VAL A 245 7.32 -16.78 -15.08
N ARG A 246 7.04 -17.56 -14.04
CA ARG A 246 6.88 -19.02 -14.09
C ARG A 246 5.98 -19.54 -12.97
#